data_eddea30636452a3032da15eacd49797f
#
_entry.id   eddea30636452a3032da15eacd49797f
#
_cell.length_a   1.000
_cell.length_b   1.000
_cell.length_c   1.000
_cell.angle_alpha   90.00
_cell.angle_beta   90.00
_cell.angle_gamma   90.00
#
_symmetry.space_group_name_H-M   'P 1'
#
loop_
_entity.id
_entity.type
_entity.pdbx_description
1 polymer ?
#
loop_
_entity_poly.entity_id
_entity_poly.type
_entity_poly.pdbx_seq_one_letter_code
_entity_poly.pdbx_strand_id
1 'polypeptide(L)'
;ENGGYTKIPEIKSLRLGDNSELVKFLRKRLLQSNDLLKTCENNIQSNINAENVITNNINVQNQTNVTNENINKETIEKPIAISCEDNFDEDLKTAVISFQKKHGLYADGIVGAQTQRFLNMSADEKIEKIRLNLERMRWLPRDLGEKYLIVNIPEFKLRMIENNDVKLNMAVVVGERKHPTPIFSDKMSYVVINPKWNIPQSITKKEIIPKLIKDPNYLASKGIDIYDSWHPESEKMDAKEIIDAFILEDVDSIPNFRLTQSPSSDNPLGRMKFMFPNKHAVYLHDTPAKSLFSNARRAYSHGCIRLSKPEELMAKIASEDNNLNMEKVNAILKDSNEKSIGLTKKIPIHLVYLTSWVDEDGVLQFREDIYNYDNIQKDLLY
;
A
#
# COMPACT_ATOMS: atom_id res chain seq x y z
N GLU A 1 5.45 8.68 33.78
CA GLU A 1 4.44 9.74 33.65
C GLU A 1 4.83 10.86 32.65
N ASN A 2 6.04 10.94 32.15
CA ASN A 2 6.51 11.99 31.24
C ASN A 2 7.05 11.44 29.92
N GLY A 3 6.54 10.31 29.44
CA GLY A 3 7.02 9.62 28.25
C GLY A 3 6.42 10.08 26.91
N GLY A 4 5.98 11.31 26.81
CA GLY A 4 5.45 11.84 25.55
C GLY A 4 6.56 12.06 24.52
N TYR A 5 6.25 11.76 23.23
CA TYR A 5 7.16 12.11 22.15
C TYR A 5 7.24 13.62 21.96
N THR A 6 8.44 14.12 21.63
CA THR A 6 8.61 15.51 21.21
C THR A 6 7.78 15.75 19.94
N LYS A 7 6.84 16.69 20.01
CA LYS A 7 6.09 17.10 18.82
C LYS A 7 7.00 17.85 17.86
N ILE A 8 6.94 17.48 16.59
CA ILE A 8 7.55 18.22 15.51
C ILE A 8 6.59 19.35 15.11
N PRO A 9 7.04 20.61 15.11
CA PRO A 9 6.23 21.73 14.62
C PRO A 9 5.78 21.50 13.17
N GLU A 10 4.76 22.22 12.74
CA GLU A 10 4.27 22.11 11.36
C GLU A 10 5.38 22.53 10.38
N ILE A 11 5.66 21.66 9.42
CA ILE A 11 6.71 21.86 8.42
C ILE A 11 6.13 21.60 7.03
N LYS A 12 6.58 22.34 6.05
CA LYS A 12 6.22 22.09 4.64
C LYS A 12 6.85 20.78 4.15
N SER A 13 8.14 20.61 4.34
CA SER A 13 8.90 19.36 4.14
C SER A 13 10.30 19.50 4.71
N LEU A 14 10.93 18.36 5.09
CA LEU A 14 12.37 18.26 5.39
C LEU A 14 12.96 17.11 4.59
N ARG A 15 14.17 17.30 4.06
CA ARG A 15 14.89 16.32 3.23
C ARG A 15 16.40 16.47 3.37
N LEU A 16 17.12 15.50 2.86
CA LEU A 16 18.60 15.52 2.83
C LEU A 16 19.15 16.86 2.34
N GLY A 17 20.09 17.41 3.09
CA GLY A 17 20.76 18.68 2.81
C GLY A 17 20.07 19.91 3.40
N ASP A 18 18.86 19.78 3.95
CA ASP A 18 18.19 20.89 4.62
C ASP A 18 18.90 21.22 5.95
N ASN A 19 19.03 22.53 6.21
CA ASN A 19 19.54 23.08 7.48
C ASN A 19 18.45 23.90 8.16
N SER A 20 17.99 23.45 9.33
CA SER A 20 16.91 24.11 10.04
C SER A 20 16.86 23.65 11.50
N GLU A 21 16.48 24.53 12.41
CA GLU A 21 16.17 24.15 13.79
C GLU A 21 15.10 23.04 13.89
N LEU A 22 14.23 22.90 12.88
CA LEU A 22 13.23 21.85 12.81
C LEU A 22 13.86 20.45 12.70
N VAL A 23 15.08 20.35 12.18
CA VAL A 23 15.84 19.10 12.11
C VAL A 23 16.19 18.59 13.51
N LYS A 24 16.46 19.48 14.49
CA LYS A 24 16.68 19.09 15.90
C LYS A 24 15.48 18.36 16.49
N PHE A 25 14.28 18.88 16.24
CA PHE A 25 13.04 18.23 16.71
C PHE A 25 12.87 16.84 16.07
N LEU A 26 13.16 16.72 14.78
CA LEU A 26 13.11 15.45 14.07
C LEU A 26 14.11 14.43 14.62
N ARG A 27 15.38 14.84 14.82
CA ARG A 27 16.41 13.98 15.44
C ARG A 27 15.99 13.49 16.81
N LYS A 28 15.60 14.42 17.69
CA LYS A 28 15.12 14.08 19.04
C LYS A 28 13.95 13.11 19.00
N ARG A 29 12.99 13.32 18.07
CA ARG A 29 11.82 12.46 17.92
C ARG A 29 12.20 11.03 17.47
N LEU A 30 13.12 10.91 16.51
CA LEU A 30 13.57 9.62 15.99
C LEU A 30 14.49 8.87 16.98
N LEU A 31 15.27 9.58 17.79
CA LEU A 31 16.00 9.00 18.93
C LEU A 31 15.05 8.41 19.96
N GLN A 32 13.97 9.12 20.32
CA GLN A 32 12.95 8.64 21.27
C GLN A 32 12.20 7.38 20.79
N SER A 33 12.13 7.14 19.49
CA SER A 33 11.52 5.93 18.92
C SER A 33 12.50 4.85 18.50
N ASN A 34 13.80 5.03 18.80
CA ASN A 34 14.88 4.14 18.39
C ASN A 34 14.98 3.93 16.85
N ASP A 35 14.51 4.89 16.08
CA ASP A 35 14.68 4.89 14.63
C ASP A 35 16.04 5.52 14.23
N LEU A 36 16.54 6.46 15.03
CA LEU A 36 17.89 7.01 14.96
C LEU A 36 18.68 6.47 16.16
N LEU A 37 19.85 5.87 15.92
CA LEU A 37 20.63 5.18 16.96
C LEU A 37 21.80 6.00 17.50
N LYS A 38 22.19 7.07 16.82
CA LYS A 38 23.35 7.89 17.17
C LYS A 38 23.00 9.37 17.25
N THR A 39 23.56 10.03 18.25
CA THR A 39 23.56 11.49 18.33
C THR A 39 24.68 12.07 17.47
N CYS A 40 24.55 13.32 17.09
CA CYS A 40 25.48 14.05 16.24
C CYS A 40 26.89 14.30 16.89
N GLU A 41 27.05 14.05 18.17
CA GLU A 41 28.27 14.40 18.96
C GLU A 41 29.53 13.69 18.48
N ASN A 42 29.40 12.52 17.85
CA ASN A 42 30.59 11.75 17.41
C ASN A 42 31.21 12.23 16.09
N ASN A 43 30.58 13.14 15.36
CA ASN A 43 31.15 13.68 14.09
C ASN A 43 31.94 14.96 14.23
N ILE A 44 31.82 15.68 15.37
CA ILE A 44 32.58 16.94 15.60
C ILE A 44 34.06 16.64 15.78
N GLN A 45 34.42 15.51 16.38
CA GLN A 45 35.81 15.17 16.70
C GLN A 45 36.66 14.78 15.47
N SER A 46 36.03 14.26 14.40
CA SER A 46 36.75 13.92 13.16
C SER A 46 37.02 15.14 12.26
N ASN A 47 36.18 16.17 12.32
CA ASN A 47 36.40 17.40 11.54
C ASN A 47 37.38 18.37 12.19
N ILE A 48 37.45 18.41 13.53
CA ILE A 48 38.43 19.25 14.26
C ILE A 48 39.86 18.76 14.00
N ASN A 49 40.07 17.45 13.84
CA ASN A 49 41.39 16.91 13.52
C ASN A 49 41.82 17.19 12.06
N ALA A 50 40.90 17.38 11.13
CA ALA A 50 41.21 17.72 9.74
C ALA A 50 41.59 19.20 9.59
N GLU A 51 40.96 20.11 10.32
CA GLU A 51 41.31 21.55 10.29
C GLU A 51 42.64 21.86 11.01
N ASN A 52 42.98 21.13 12.10
CA ASN A 52 44.25 21.28 12.78
C ASN A 52 45.48 20.77 11.99
N VAL A 53 45.26 19.91 10.98
CA VAL A 53 46.35 19.46 10.09
C VAL A 53 46.65 20.51 9.01
N ILE A 54 45.68 21.32 8.63
CA ILE A 54 45.86 22.35 7.59
C ILE A 54 46.54 23.62 8.16
N THR A 55 46.32 23.94 9.45
CA THR A 55 46.93 25.15 10.10
C THR A 55 48.37 24.97 10.48
N ASN A 56 48.92 23.76 10.61
CA ASN A 56 50.33 23.52 11.00
C ASN A 56 51.33 23.51 9.84
N ASN A 57 50.91 23.70 8.60
CA ASN A 57 51.78 23.71 7.44
C ASN A 57 52.03 25.08 6.79
N ILE A 58 51.63 26.22 7.45
CA ILE A 58 51.81 27.59 6.90
C ILE A 58 52.72 28.47 7.78
N ASN A 59 53.54 27.93 8.64
CA ASN A 59 54.48 28.70 9.41
C ASN A 59 55.93 28.29 9.11
N VAL A 60 56.43 28.59 7.91
CA VAL A 60 57.88 28.89 7.70
C VAL A 60 58.01 29.84 6.50
N GLN A 61 58.66 30.99 6.81
CA GLN A 61 59.25 32.01 5.95
C GLN A 61 58.33 33.15 5.47
N ASN A 62 58.43 34.37 6.07
CA ASN A 62 59.29 35.43 5.64
C ASN A 62 59.09 36.69 6.48
N GLN A 63 60.19 37.15 7.10
CA GLN A 63 60.37 38.53 7.59
C GLN A 63 60.58 39.42 6.38
N THR A 64 59.85 40.52 6.24
CA THR A 64 60.38 41.84 5.84
C THR A 64 59.28 42.90 6.05
N ASN A 65 59.74 44.04 6.57
CA ASN A 65 58.99 45.26 6.88
C ASN A 65 58.21 45.82 5.70
N VAL A 66 56.98 46.34 5.94
CA VAL A 66 56.50 47.61 5.35
C VAL A 66 55.31 48.15 6.17
N THR A 67 55.33 49.46 6.29
CA THR A 67 54.61 50.48 7.02
C THR A 67 53.10 50.49 6.93
N ASN A 68 52.48 51.05 7.99
CA ASN A 68 51.03 51.39 8.12
C ASN A 68 50.42 52.07 6.93
N GLU A 69 49.31 51.55 6.50
CA GLU A 69 48.21 52.33 5.93
C GLU A 69 46.85 51.69 6.28
N ASN A 70 45.85 52.53 6.53
CA ASN A 70 44.49 52.24 6.98
C ASN A 70 43.77 51.14 6.15
N ILE A 71 43.43 50.01 6.77
CA ILE A 71 42.49 49.05 6.21
C ILE A 71 41.21 49.17 7.01
N ASN A 72 40.16 49.61 6.31
CA ASN A 72 38.76 49.55 6.77
C ASN A 72 38.48 48.18 7.35
N LYS A 73 38.00 48.14 8.59
CA LYS A 73 37.36 46.93 9.16
C LYS A 73 36.09 46.63 8.42
N GLU A 74 36.17 45.89 7.31
CA GLU A 74 35.04 45.10 6.86
C GLU A 74 34.76 44.07 7.94
N THR A 75 33.58 44.13 8.47
CA THR A 75 33.04 43.15 9.42
C THR A 75 32.95 41.82 8.68
N ILE A 76 33.96 40.96 8.80
CA ILE A 76 33.91 39.58 8.38
C ILE A 76 32.87 38.94 9.29
N GLU A 77 31.65 38.77 8.77
CA GLU A 77 30.64 37.90 9.41
C GLU A 77 31.30 36.54 9.61
N LYS A 78 31.49 36.16 10.88
CA LYS A 78 31.96 34.81 11.21
C LYS A 78 31.03 33.83 10.55
N PRO A 79 31.52 32.83 9.80
CA PRO A 79 30.68 31.79 9.28
C PRO A 79 29.91 31.18 10.45
N ILE A 80 28.59 31.24 10.40
CA ILE A 80 27.71 30.59 11.37
C ILE A 80 28.08 29.12 11.30
N ALA A 81 28.72 28.62 12.35
CA ALA A 81 29.04 27.20 12.45
C ALA A 81 27.71 26.44 12.47
N ILE A 82 27.35 25.83 11.34
CA ILE A 82 26.16 25.03 11.21
C ILE A 82 26.34 23.86 12.18
N SER A 83 25.51 23.80 13.23
CA SER A 83 25.49 22.68 14.15
C SER A 83 25.10 21.43 13.36
N CYS A 84 25.79 20.32 13.58
CA CYS A 84 25.37 19.03 12.95
C CYS A 84 23.95 18.66 13.31
N GLU A 85 23.40 19.14 14.43
CA GLU A 85 22.03 18.91 14.85
C GLU A 85 21.00 19.57 13.92
N ASP A 86 21.35 20.66 13.25
CA ASP A 86 20.48 21.38 12.33
C ASP A 86 20.53 20.80 10.90
N ASN A 87 21.53 19.95 10.62
CA ASN A 87 21.74 19.37 9.30
C ASN A 87 20.97 18.05 9.11
N PHE A 88 20.19 17.97 8.04
CA PHE A 88 19.55 16.73 7.62
C PHE A 88 20.54 15.89 6.80
N ASP A 89 21.29 15.03 7.46
CA ASP A 89 22.32 14.17 6.88
C ASP A 89 21.78 12.80 6.41
N GLU A 90 22.66 11.94 5.84
CA GLU A 90 22.31 10.62 5.37
C GLU A 90 21.87 9.65 6.49
N ASP A 91 22.43 9.80 7.71
CA ASP A 91 22.00 8.97 8.85
C ASP A 91 20.56 9.29 9.23
N LEU A 92 20.20 10.57 9.26
CA LEU A 92 18.86 11.02 9.54
C LEU A 92 17.88 10.58 8.42
N LYS A 93 18.28 10.68 7.14
CA LYS A 93 17.50 10.18 6.02
C LYS A 93 17.23 8.68 6.13
N THR A 94 18.25 7.91 6.50
CA THR A 94 18.12 6.45 6.72
C THR A 94 17.13 6.15 7.86
N ALA A 95 17.21 6.91 8.95
CA ALA A 95 16.27 6.81 10.06
C ALA A 95 14.82 7.15 9.65
N VAL A 96 14.63 8.20 8.85
CA VAL A 96 13.32 8.57 8.29
C VAL A 96 12.78 7.45 7.39
N ILE A 97 13.59 6.87 6.51
CA ILE A 97 13.20 5.74 5.66
C ILE A 97 12.76 4.54 6.50
N SER A 98 13.53 4.21 7.56
CA SER A 98 13.16 3.15 8.51
C SER A 98 11.81 3.42 9.17
N PHE A 99 11.63 4.63 9.69
CA PHE A 99 10.37 5.07 10.28
C PHE A 99 9.20 4.98 9.28
N GLN A 100 9.38 5.45 8.06
CA GLN A 100 8.36 5.39 7.01
C GLN A 100 7.95 3.95 6.69
N LYS A 101 8.91 3.01 6.59
CA LYS A 101 8.63 1.57 6.39
C LYS A 101 7.79 0.99 7.51
N LYS A 102 8.12 1.25 8.79
CA LYS A 102 7.35 0.80 9.97
C LYS A 102 5.92 1.33 9.98
N HIS A 103 5.68 2.46 9.33
CA HIS A 103 4.37 3.12 9.29
C HIS A 103 3.63 2.94 7.94
N GLY A 104 4.18 2.15 7.00
CA GLY A 104 3.57 1.88 5.69
C GLY A 104 3.46 3.11 4.79
N LEU A 105 4.37 4.07 4.99
CA LEU A 105 4.48 5.27 4.18
C LEU A 105 5.36 5.04 2.95
N TYR A 106 5.35 5.98 2.02
CA TYR A 106 6.33 6.00 0.94
C TYR A 106 7.71 6.30 1.52
N ALA A 107 8.63 5.33 1.41
CA ALA A 107 9.92 5.35 2.09
C ALA A 107 10.98 6.08 1.25
N ASP A 108 10.80 7.37 1.03
CA ASP A 108 11.67 8.26 0.24
C ASP A 108 12.67 9.07 1.07
N GLY A 109 12.57 9.02 2.40
CA GLY A 109 13.39 9.79 3.31
C GLY A 109 12.99 11.28 3.41
N ILE A 110 11.82 11.66 2.88
CA ILE A 110 11.31 13.03 2.94
C ILE A 110 10.24 13.10 4.03
N VAL A 111 10.40 14.05 4.96
CA VAL A 111 9.40 14.31 6.00
C VAL A 111 8.37 15.30 5.46
N GLY A 112 7.36 14.80 4.78
CA GLY A 112 6.18 15.57 4.38
C GLY A 112 5.03 15.45 5.39
N ALA A 113 3.86 16.03 5.08
CA ALA A 113 2.70 16.09 5.98
C ALA A 113 2.27 14.70 6.52
N GLN A 114 2.28 13.66 5.68
CA GLN A 114 1.89 12.32 6.11
C GLN A 114 2.91 11.71 7.08
N THR A 115 4.21 11.83 6.80
CA THR A 115 5.27 11.38 7.71
C THR A 115 5.21 12.14 9.04
N GLN A 116 5.01 13.46 9.00
CA GLN A 116 4.86 14.29 10.18
C GLN A 116 3.69 13.87 11.06
N ARG A 117 2.54 13.56 10.46
CA ARG A 117 1.36 13.07 11.21
C ARG A 117 1.69 11.83 12.04
N PHE A 118 2.41 10.86 11.46
CA PHE A 118 2.81 9.66 12.18
C PHE A 118 3.93 9.91 13.21
N LEU A 119 4.87 10.81 12.93
CA LEU A 119 5.88 11.24 13.91
C LEU A 119 5.22 11.89 15.14
N ASN A 120 4.15 12.65 14.93
CA ASN A 120 3.42 13.35 15.98
C ASN A 120 2.33 12.50 16.67
N MET A 121 2.15 11.24 16.27
CA MET A 121 1.25 10.33 16.97
C MET A 121 1.75 10.11 18.41
N SER A 122 0.90 10.41 19.38
CA SER A 122 1.23 10.29 20.80
C SER A 122 1.36 8.82 21.24
N ALA A 123 1.95 8.59 22.42
CA ALA A 123 2.01 7.25 23.01
C ALA A 123 0.61 6.72 23.32
N ASP A 124 -0.30 7.57 23.81
CA ASP A 124 -1.68 7.19 24.12
C ASP A 124 -2.45 6.78 22.85
N GLU A 125 -2.30 7.52 21.75
CA GLU A 125 -2.91 7.15 20.46
C GLU A 125 -2.37 5.80 19.95
N LYS A 126 -1.08 5.51 20.16
CA LYS A 126 -0.49 4.21 19.80
C LYS A 126 -1.00 3.08 20.68
N ILE A 127 -1.09 3.31 21.99
CA ILE A 127 -1.64 2.32 22.94
C ILE A 127 -3.10 2.02 22.60
N GLU A 128 -3.88 3.04 22.32
CA GLU A 128 -5.28 2.86 21.92
C GLU A 128 -5.37 2.05 20.62
N LYS A 129 -4.59 2.40 19.61
CA LYS A 129 -4.53 1.65 18.36
C LYS A 129 -4.17 0.18 18.59
N ILE A 130 -3.20 -0.11 19.48
CA ILE A 130 -2.84 -1.48 19.85
C ILE A 130 -4.03 -2.20 20.50
N ARG A 131 -4.73 -1.57 21.45
CA ARG A 131 -5.89 -2.16 22.13
C ARG A 131 -7.01 -2.53 21.16
N LEU A 132 -7.34 -1.64 20.21
CA LEU A 132 -8.32 -1.89 19.18
C LEU A 132 -7.94 -3.10 18.30
N ASN A 133 -6.66 -3.24 17.97
CA ASN A 133 -6.18 -4.34 17.15
C ASN A 133 -6.09 -5.66 17.92
N LEU A 134 -5.79 -5.65 19.20
CA LEU A 134 -5.90 -6.85 20.05
C LEU A 134 -7.34 -7.37 20.09
N GLU A 135 -8.34 -6.48 20.14
CA GLU A 135 -9.74 -6.89 20.04
C GLU A 135 -10.07 -7.50 18.67
N ARG A 136 -9.60 -6.89 17.57
CA ARG A 136 -9.78 -7.45 16.21
C ARG A 136 -9.15 -8.82 16.04
N MET A 137 -8.01 -9.08 16.67
CA MET A 137 -7.38 -10.40 16.67
C MET A 137 -8.25 -11.47 17.32
N ARG A 138 -9.12 -11.10 18.29
CA ARG A 138 -10.06 -12.02 18.93
C ARG A 138 -11.22 -12.45 18.02
N TRP A 139 -11.47 -11.69 16.93
CA TRP A 139 -12.50 -12.03 15.94
C TRP A 139 -12.03 -13.09 14.95
N LEU A 140 -10.73 -13.35 14.90
CA LEU A 140 -10.17 -14.40 14.06
C LEU A 140 -10.47 -15.79 14.64
N PRO A 141 -10.58 -16.82 13.79
CA PRO A 141 -10.58 -18.19 14.26
C PRO A 141 -9.34 -18.47 15.14
N ARG A 142 -9.52 -19.27 16.20
CA ARG A 142 -8.38 -19.66 17.06
C ARG A 142 -7.34 -20.48 16.31
N ASP A 143 -7.78 -21.26 15.34
CA ASP A 143 -6.96 -22.02 14.42
C ASP A 143 -7.13 -21.45 13.01
N LEU A 144 -6.08 -20.88 12.45
CA LEU A 144 -6.05 -20.35 11.08
C LEU A 144 -5.74 -21.43 10.03
N GLY A 145 -5.35 -22.62 10.49
CA GLY A 145 -4.89 -23.73 9.67
C GLY A 145 -3.35 -23.79 9.55
N GLU A 146 -2.84 -24.96 9.21
CA GLU A 146 -1.40 -25.15 8.95
C GLU A 146 -0.92 -24.36 7.73
N LYS A 147 -1.80 -24.23 6.73
CA LYS A 147 -1.59 -23.44 5.51
C LYS A 147 -2.78 -22.55 5.27
N TYR A 148 -2.54 -21.25 5.17
CA TYR A 148 -3.59 -20.26 4.93
C TYR A 148 -3.09 -19.02 4.20
N LEU A 149 -4.02 -18.26 3.65
CA LEU A 149 -3.81 -16.93 3.11
C LEU A 149 -4.31 -15.89 4.11
N ILE A 150 -3.54 -14.84 4.32
CA ILE A 150 -3.98 -13.69 5.09
C ILE A 150 -3.77 -12.41 4.29
N VAL A 151 -4.81 -11.59 4.18
CA VAL A 151 -4.74 -10.26 3.58
C VAL A 151 -4.95 -9.24 4.67
N ASN A 152 -3.90 -8.51 5.03
CA ASN A 152 -4.05 -7.36 5.91
C ASN A 152 -4.38 -6.12 5.07
N ILE A 153 -5.64 -5.69 5.14
CA ILE A 153 -6.20 -4.64 4.28
C ILE A 153 -5.45 -3.31 4.44
N PRO A 154 -5.20 -2.75 5.65
CA PRO A 154 -4.47 -1.49 5.82
C PRO A 154 -2.98 -1.57 5.46
N GLU A 155 -2.42 -2.78 5.42
CA GLU A 155 -1.03 -3.00 5.00
C GLU A 155 -0.90 -3.10 3.48
N PHE A 156 -2.01 -3.41 2.79
CA PHE A 156 -2.02 -3.69 1.35
C PHE A 156 -1.13 -4.87 0.98
N LYS A 157 -1.13 -5.93 1.80
CA LYS A 157 -0.33 -7.13 1.57
C LYS A 157 -1.15 -8.39 1.74
N LEU A 158 -0.83 -9.39 0.90
CA LEU A 158 -1.23 -10.79 1.05
C LEU A 158 -0.01 -11.61 1.42
N ARG A 159 -0.15 -12.50 2.40
CA ARG A 159 0.81 -13.55 2.72
C ARG A 159 0.17 -14.92 2.58
N MET A 160 0.92 -15.88 2.09
CA MET A 160 0.65 -17.30 2.27
C MET A 160 1.56 -17.80 3.39
N ILE A 161 0.96 -18.33 4.44
CA ILE A 161 1.66 -18.86 5.59
C ILE A 161 1.47 -20.37 5.60
N GLU A 162 2.53 -21.11 5.87
CA GLU A 162 2.55 -22.54 5.99
C GLU A 162 3.52 -22.95 7.10
N ASN A 163 3.03 -23.70 8.09
CA ASN A 163 3.79 -24.10 9.28
C ASN A 163 4.45 -22.90 9.99
N ASN A 164 3.73 -21.79 10.12
CA ASN A 164 4.15 -20.50 10.67
C ASN A 164 5.22 -19.73 9.85
N ASP A 165 5.65 -20.26 8.70
CA ASP A 165 6.57 -19.56 7.81
C ASP A 165 5.83 -18.82 6.71
N VAL A 166 6.29 -17.64 6.35
CA VAL A 166 5.79 -16.89 5.17
C VAL A 166 6.39 -17.50 3.90
N LYS A 167 5.57 -18.24 3.13
CA LYS A 167 5.99 -18.87 1.87
C LYS A 167 5.76 -18.00 0.64
N LEU A 168 4.89 -16.99 0.75
CA LEU A 168 4.62 -16.02 -0.30
C LEU A 168 4.20 -14.70 0.34
N ASN A 169 4.71 -13.60 -0.18
CA ASN A 169 4.36 -12.25 0.23
C ASN A 169 4.23 -11.36 -1.02
N MET A 170 3.12 -10.64 -1.13
CA MET A 170 2.89 -9.77 -2.27
C MET A 170 2.05 -8.54 -1.92
N ALA A 171 2.24 -7.47 -2.71
CA ALA A 171 1.38 -6.30 -2.65
C ALA A 171 -0.01 -6.61 -3.21
N VAL A 172 -1.04 -6.00 -2.62
CA VAL A 172 -2.41 -6.06 -3.13
C VAL A 172 -3.02 -4.66 -3.25
N VAL A 173 -4.01 -4.54 -4.13
CA VAL A 173 -4.94 -3.41 -4.18
C VAL A 173 -6.25 -3.85 -3.57
N VAL A 174 -6.76 -3.10 -2.60
CA VAL A 174 -8.01 -3.36 -1.88
C VAL A 174 -9.08 -2.34 -2.25
N GLY A 175 -10.28 -2.50 -1.72
CA GLY A 175 -11.40 -1.59 -1.92
C GLY A 175 -11.10 -0.16 -1.47
N GLU A 176 -11.67 0.81 -2.17
CA GLU A 176 -11.67 2.20 -1.73
C GLU A 176 -12.63 2.41 -0.54
N ARG A 177 -12.57 3.59 0.11
CA ARG A 177 -13.40 3.88 1.29
C ARG A 177 -14.91 3.77 1.04
N LYS A 178 -15.37 4.07 -0.18
CA LYS A 178 -16.79 3.96 -0.55
C LYS A 178 -17.23 2.52 -0.82
N HIS A 179 -16.27 1.66 -1.14
CA HIS A 179 -16.45 0.25 -1.47
C HIS A 179 -15.42 -0.59 -0.72
N PRO A 180 -15.47 -0.63 0.62
CA PRO A 180 -14.44 -1.27 1.43
C PRO A 180 -14.39 -2.77 1.20
N THR A 181 -13.19 -3.33 1.21
CA THR A 181 -13.00 -4.79 1.29
C THR A 181 -13.51 -5.26 2.66
N PRO A 182 -14.45 -6.22 2.72
CA PRO A 182 -14.99 -6.72 3.99
C PRO A 182 -13.99 -7.56 4.77
N ILE A 183 -14.19 -7.62 6.09
CA ILE A 183 -13.38 -8.40 7.03
C ILE A 183 -14.12 -9.71 7.31
N PHE A 184 -13.55 -10.84 6.93
CA PHE A 184 -14.10 -12.18 7.20
C PHE A 184 -13.07 -13.26 6.92
N SER A 185 -13.39 -14.48 7.33
CA SER A 185 -12.64 -15.69 7.01
C SER A 185 -13.48 -16.62 6.15
N ASP A 186 -12.86 -17.29 5.18
CA ASP A 186 -13.49 -18.25 4.28
C ASP A 186 -12.45 -19.28 3.79
N LYS A 187 -12.81 -20.10 2.80
CA LYS A 187 -11.91 -21.09 2.18
C LYS A 187 -11.91 -20.96 0.67
N MET A 188 -10.75 -20.68 0.08
CA MET A 188 -10.55 -20.74 -1.36
C MET A 188 -10.82 -22.16 -1.86
N SER A 189 -11.70 -22.30 -2.82
CA SER A 189 -12.22 -23.60 -3.27
C SER A 189 -11.99 -23.92 -4.74
N TYR A 190 -11.77 -22.91 -5.58
CA TYR A 190 -11.43 -23.10 -6.99
C TYR A 190 -10.73 -21.88 -7.57
N VAL A 191 -10.07 -22.07 -8.71
CA VAL A 191 -9.42 -21.01 -9.50
C VAL A 191 -10.09 -20.92 -10.87
N VAL A 192 -10.07 -19.72 -11.45
CA VAL A 192 -10.54 -19.48 -12.82
C VAL A 192 -9.38 -18.91 -13.63
N ILE A 193 -9.08 -19.55 -14.74
CA ILE A 193 -8.04 -19.12 -15.68
C ILE A 193 -8.75 -18.52 -16.89
N ASN A 194 -8.20 -17.42 -17.45
CA ASN A 194 -8.83 -16.60 -18.49
C ASN A 194 -10.28 -16.21 -18.12
N PRO A 195 -10.52 -15.54 -16.97
CA PRO A 195 -11.86 -15.24 -16.50
C PRO A 195 -12.60 -14.27 -17.43
N LYS A 196 -13.86 -14.52 -17.67
CA LYS A 196 -14.79 -13.51 -18.15
C LYS A 196 -15.14 -12.57 -17.00
N TRP A 197 -15.26 -11.29 -17.29
CA TRP A 197 -15.71 -10.31 -16.31
C TRP A 197 -17.19 -10.02 -16.47
N ASN A 198 -18.02 -10.63 -15.66
CA ASN A 198 -19.41 -10.22 -15.52
C ASN A 198 -19.44 -8.91 -14.71
N ILE A 199 -19.84 -7.83 -15.36
CA ILE A 199 -19.75 -6.48 -14.80
C ILE A 199 -20.87 -6.30 -13.77
N PRO A 200 -20.54 -5.95 -12.51
CA PRO A 200 -21.56 -5.70 -11.50
C PRO A 200 -22.50 -4.56 -11.91
N GLN A 201 -23.79 -4.68 -11.56
CA GLN A 201 -24.80 -3.66 -11.87
C GLN A 201 -24.42 -2.25 -11.41
N SER A 202 -23.77 -2.13 -10.24
CA SER A 202 -23.31 -0.84 -9.73
C SER A 202 -22.26 -0.17 -10.63
N ILE A 203 -21.36 -0.96 -11.24
CA ILE A 203 -20.36 -0.48 -12.20
C ILE A 203 -21.04 -0.20 -13.55
N THR A 204 -21.92 -1.11 -13.99
CA THR A 204 -22.70 -0.91 -15.21
C THR A 204 -23.41 0.45 -15.20
N LYS A 205 -24.22 0.72 -14.17
CA LYS A 205 -24.98 1.96 -14.04
C LYS A 205 -24.11 3.21 -13.87
N LYS A 206 -23.09 3.15 -13.01
CA LYS A 206 -22.32 4.35 -12.64
C LYS A 206 -21.17 4.67 -13.60
N GLU A 207 -20.62 3.66 -14.28
CA GLU A 207 -19.39 3.84 -15.06
C GLU A 207 -19.56 3.49 -16.54
N ILE A 208 -20.26 2.40 -16.87
CA ILE A 208 -20.35 1.91 -18.25
C ILE A 208 -21.41 2.65 -19.06
N ILE A 209 -22.64 2.75 -18.54
CA ILE A 209 -23.75 3.43 -19.24
C ILE A 209 -23.41 4.88 -19.59
N PRO A 210 -22.84 5.71 -18.69
CA PRO A 210 -22.45 7.08 -19.03
C PRO A 210 -21.39 7.16 -20.14
N LYS A 211 -20.53 6.14 -20.29
CA LYS A 211 -19.55 6.06 -21.37
C LYS A 211 -20.19 5.60 -22.67
N LEU A 212 -21.10 4.64 -22.60
CA LEU A 212 -21.85 4.12 -23.74
C LEU A 212 -22.72 5.20 -24.40
N ILE A 213 -23.37 6.05 -23.58
CA ILE A 213 -24.16 7.19 -24.07
C ILE A 213 -23.28 8.19 -24.83
N LYS A 214 -22.04 8.41 -24.39
CA LYS A 214 -21.08 9.33 -25.04
C LYS A 214 -20.43 8.73 -26.27
N ASP A 215 -20.19 7.43 -26.28
CA ASP A 215 -19.56 6.68 -27.36
C ASP A 215 -20.31 5.35 -27.58
N PRO A 216 -21.21 5.27 -28.57
CA PRO A 216 -21.95 4.06 -28.89
C PRO A 216 -21.09 2.83 -29.20
N ASN A 217 -19.82 3.04 -29.59
CA ASN A 217 -18.88 1.96 -29.86
C ASN A 217 -18.08 1.53 -28.62
N TYR A 218 -18.30 2.15 -27.46
CA TYR A 218 -17.51 1.90 -26.25
C TYR A 218 -17.48 0.42 -25.87
N LEU A 219 -18.61 -0.27 -25.86
CA LEU A 219 -18.69 -1.70 -25.50
C LEU A 219 -17.93 -2.57 -26.49
N ALA A 220 -18.14 -2.35 -27.80
CA ALA A 220 -17.43 -3.09 -28.84
C ALA A 220 -15.90 -2.88 -28.74
N SER A 221 -15.46 -1.62 -28.52
CA SER A 221 -14.05 -1.30 -28.38
C SER A 221 -13.38 -1.97 -27.17
N LYS A 222 -14.17 -2.38 -26.17
CA LYS A 222 -13.71 -3.07 -24.95
C LYS A 222 -14.00 -4.58 -24.95
N GLY A 223 -14.57 -5.12 -26.01
CA GLY A 223 -14.98 -6.54 -26.08
C GLY A 223 -16.02 -6.90 -25.01
N ILE A 224 -16.94 -5.96 -24.73
CA ILE A 224 -18.03 -6.14 -23.77
C ILE A 224 -19.30 -6.51 -24.55
N ASP A 225 -19.88 -7.65 -24.26
CA ASP A 225 -21.14 -8.11 -24.77
C ASP A 225 -22.27 -7.77 -23.78
N ILE A 226 -23.47 -7.50 -24.32
CA ILE A 226 -24.70 -7.31 -23.55
C ILE A 226 -25.59 -8.52 -23.73
N TYR A 227 -26.23 -8.94 -22.65
CA TYR A 227 -27.23 -9.99 -22.62
C TYR A 227 -28.49 -9.50 -21.92
N ASP A 228 -29.66 -9.97 -22.37
CA ASP A 228 -30.98 -9.54 -21.87
C ASP A 228 -31.19 -9.87 -20.39
N SER A 229 -30.48 -10.85 -19.87
CA SER A 229 -30.66 -11.33 -18.50
C SER A 229 -29.39 -11.97 -17.92
N TRP A 230 -29.46 -12.39 -16.65
CA TRP A 230 -28.44 -13.18 -15.97
C TRP A 230 -28.62 -14.68 -16.14
N HIS A 231 -29.65 -15.12 -16.89
CA HIS A 231 -29.85 -16.53 -17.17
C HIS A 231 -28.75 -17.09 -18.06
N PRO A 232 -28.32 -18.37 -17.91
CA PRO A 232 -27.32 -18.99 -18.77
C PRO A 232 -27.66 -18.98 -20.26
N GLU A 233 -28.96 -19.10 -20.59
CA GLU A 233 -29.50 -19.12 -21.95
C GLU A 233 -29.92 -17.75 -22.48
N SER A 234 -29.45 -16.64 -21.82
CA SER A 234 -29.79 -15.30 -22.24
C SER A 234 -29.23 -14.96 -23.62
N GLU A 235 -30.02 -14.20 -24.39
CA GLU A 235 -29.66 -13.78 -25.74
C GLU A 235 -28.75 -12.57 -25.71
N LYS A 236 -27.84 -12.50 -26.71
CA LYS A 236 -26.94 -11.34 -26.89
C LYS A 236 -27.75 -10.25 -27.59
N MET A 237 -27.68 -9.03 -27.05
CA MET A 237 -28.36 -7.85 -27.55
C MET A 237 -27.41 -6.91 -28.29
N ASP A 238 -27.96 -6.13 -29.24
CA ASP A 238 -27.21 -5.03 -29.85
C ASP A 238 -27.16 -3.82 -28.90
N ALA A 239 -25.98 -3.26 -28.75
CA ALA A 239 -25.78 -2.07 -27.92
C ALA A 239 -26.63 -0.87 -28.37
N LYS A 240 -26.94 -0.73 -29.66
CA LYS A 240 -27.77 0.34 -30.19
C LYS A 240 -29.23 0.26 -29.73
N GLU A 241 -29.78 -0.93 -29.64
CA GLU A 241 -31.16 -1.16 -29.18
C GLU A 241 -31.35 -0.73 -27.72
N ILE A 242 -30.29 -0.72 -26.97
CA ILE A 242 -30.29 -0.45 -25.51
C ILE A 242 -29.99 1.01 -25.21
N ILE A 243 -29.21 1.70 -26.06
CA ILE A 243 -28.85 3.12 -25.86
C ILE A 243 -30.10 3.99 -25.75
N ASP A 244 -31.08 3.78 -26.61
CA ASP A 244 -32.32 4.55 -26.60
C ASP A 244 -33.11 4.33 -25.31
N ALA A 245 -33.15 3.11 -24.81
CA ALA A 245 -33.76 2.80 -23.50
C ALA A 245 -33.01 3.50 -22.34
N PHE A 246 -31.67 3.56 -22.39
CA PHE A 246 -30.87 4.23 -21.37
C PHE A 246 -30.99 5.76 -21.37
N ILE A 247 -31.34 6.35 -22.51
CA ILE A 247 -31.53 7.80 -22.64
C ILE A 247 -32.95 8.20 -22.21
N LEU A 248 -33.95 7.36 -22.48
CA LEU A 248 -35.37 7.65 -22.28
C LEU A 248 -35.89 7.26 -20.90
N GLU A 249 -35.25 6.31 -20.21
CA GLU A 249 -35.69 5.81 -18.91
C GLU A 249 -34.75 6.25 -17.79
N ASP A 250 -35.30 6.36 -16.57
CA ASP A 250 -34.49 6.54 -15.37
C ASP A 250 -33.56 5.32 -15.21
N VAL A 251 -32.26 5.59 -15.00
CA VAL A 251 -31.19 4.57 -14.87
C VAL A 251 -31.55 3.50 -13.83
N ASP A 252 -32.40 3.81 -12.85
CA ASP A 252 -32.84 2.85 -11.83
C ASP A 252 -33.97 1.92 -12.30
N SER A 253 -34.70 2.30 -13.36
CA SER A 253 -35.75 1.47 -14.00
C SER A 253 -35.22 0.52 -15.09
N ILE A 254 -33.94 0.63 -15.44
CA ILE A 254 -33.32 -0.18 -16.49
C ILE A 254 -33.32 -1.67 -16.12
N PRO A 255 -33.77 -2.56 -17.02
CA PRO A 255 -33.77 -4.00 -16.80
C PRO A 255 -32.39 -4.57 -16.40
N ASN A 256 -32.40 -5.73 -15.79
CA ASN A 256 -31.21 -6.45 -15.29
C ASN A 256 -30.35 -7.03 -16.42
N PHE A 257 -29.85 -6.19 -17.33
CA PHE A 257 -28.90 -6.64 -18.34
C PHE A 257 -27.62 -7.17 -17.71
N ARG A 258 -27.05 -8.18 -18.32
CA ARG A 258 -25.75 -8.69 -17.98
C ARG A 258 -24.71 -8.18 -19.01
N LEU A 259 -23.75 -7.41 -18.54
CA LEU A 259 -22.60 -7.05 -19.34
C LEU A 259 -21.45 -7.98 -19.02
N THR A 260 -20.83 -8.56 -20.05
CA THR A 260 -19.74 -9.52 -19.90
C THR A 260 -18.57 -9.15 -20.81
N GLN A 261 -17.41 -8.91 -20.23
CA GLN A 261 -16.17 -8.74 -21.00
C GLN A 261 -15.46 -10.08 -21.15
N SER A 262 -15.11 -10.41 -22.38
CA SER A 262 -14.34 -11.61 -22.70
C SER A 262 -12.91 -11.54 -22.19
N PRO A 263 -12.21 -12.68 -22.01
CA PRO A 263 -10.80 -12.69 -21.65
C PRO A 263 -9.96 -11.91 -22.67
N SER A 264 -9.19 -10.95 -22.20
CA SER A 264 -8.34 -10.10 -23.02
C SER A 264 -7.25 -9.44 -22.17
N SER A 265 -6.28 -8.78 -22.80
CA SER A 265 -5.28 -7.97 -22.10
C SER A 265 -5.89 -6.79 -21.32
N ASP A 266 -7.06 -6.31 -21.75
CA ASP A 266 -7.78 -5.18 -21.16
C ASP A 266 -8.78 -5.60 -20.09
N ASN A 267 -8.99 -6.90 -19.89
CA ASN A 267 -9.93 -7.40 -18.87
C ASN A 267 -9.44 -7.02 -17.47
N PRO A 268 -10.21 -6.26 -16.67
CA PRO A 268 -9.79 -5.84 -15.32
C PRO A 268 -9.46 -6.97 -14.36
N LEU A 269 -9.98 -8.19 -14.60
CA LEU A 269 -9.67 -9.38 -13.81
C LEU A 269 -8.34 -10.04 -14.19
N GLY A 270 -7.66 -9.56 -15.24
CA GLY A 270 -6.44 -10.15 -15.77
C GLY A 270 -6.65 -11.59 -16.24
N ARG A 271 -5.67 -12.45 -15.96
CA ARG A 271 -5.62 -13.82 -16.46
C ARG A 271 -6.04 -14.88 -15.42
N MET A 272 -6.16 -14.51 -14.14
CA MET A 272 -6.38 -15.46 -13.05
C MET A 272 -7.31 -14.88 -11.99
N LYS A 273 -8.22 -15.74 -11.49
CA LYS A 273 -9.14 -15.40 -10.41
C LYS A 273 -9.16 -16.55 -9.41
N PHE A 274 -9.13 -16.23 -8.11
CA PHE A 274 -9.06 -17.19 -7.01
C PHE A 274 -10.32 -17.02 -6.16
N MET A 275 -11.11 -18.08 -6.06
CA MET A 275 -12.47 -18.02 -5.59
C MET A 275 -12.66 -18.66 -4.23
N PHE A 276 -13.23 -17.89 -3.32
CA PHE A 276 -13.76 -18.30 -2.02
C PHE A 276 -15.21 -17.81 -1.94
N PRO A 277 -16.21 -18.65 -2.33
CA PRO A 277 -17.60 -18.24 -2.41
C PRO A 277 -18.12 -17.68 -1.09
N ASN A 278 -18.58 -16.43 -1.10
CA ASN A 278 -19.01 -15.69 0.09
C ASN A 278 -20.17 -14.74 -0.22
N LYS A 279 -20.88 -14.30 0.81
CA LYS A 279 -22.03 -13.38 0.67
C LYS A 279 -21.69 -11.97 0.18
N HIS A 280 -20.41 -11.60 0.17
CA HIS A 280 -19.93 -10.27 -0.24
C HIS A 280 -19.51 -10.23 -1.71
N ALA A 281 -19.52 -11.37 -2.42
CA ALA A 281 -19.04 -11.51 -3.80
C ALA A 281 -17.60 -10.98 -4.02
N VAL A 282 -16.73 -11.10 -3.01
CA VAL A 282 -15.32 -10.70 -3.04
C VAL A 282 -14.44 -11.89 -3.40
N TYR A 283 -13.39 -11.65 -4.18
CA TYR A 283 -12.41 -12.65 -4.61
C TYR A 283 -11.04 -12.00 -4.81
N LEU A 284 -9.99 -12.84 -4.94
CA LEU A 284 -8.67 -12.38 -5.39
C LEU A 284 -8.59 -12.50 -6.90
N HIS A 285 -7.91 -11.56 -7.57
CA HIS A 285 -7.73 -11.64 -9.01
C HIS A 285 -6.47 -10.91 -9.50
N ASP A 286 -6.05 -11.25 -10.68
CA ASP A 286 -5.04 -10.53 -11.44
C ASP A 286 -5.57 -9.17 -11.93
N THR A 287 -4.71 -8.36 -12.54
CA THR A 287 -5.07 -7.06 -13.12
C THR A 287 -4.05 -6.59 -14.14
N PRO A 288 -4.44 -5.95 -15.24
CA PRO A 288 -3.51 -5.26 -16.13
C PRO A 288 -2.93 -3.97 -15.52
N ALA A 289 -3.59 -3.37 -14.53
CA ALA A 289 -3.18 -2.12 -13.88
C ALA A 289 -2.01 -2.33 -12.90
N LYS A 290 -0.89 -2.87 -13.36
CA LYS A 290 0.28 -3.23 -12.53
C LYS A 290 0.96 -2.01 -11.90
N SER A 291 0.88 -0.83 -12.51
CA SER A 291 1.46 0.41 -11.99
C SER A 291 0.88 0.83 -10.63
N LEU A 292 -0.35 0.42 -10.29
CA LEU A 292 -0.96 0.72 -9.00
C LEU A 292 -0.21 0.11 -7.81
N PHE A 293 0.57 -0.95 -8.03
CA PHE A 293 1.32 -1.60 -6.96
C PHE A 293 2.54 -0.81 -6.49
N SER A 294 3.01 0.19 -7.25
CA SER A 294 4.09 1.11 -6.85
C SER A 294 3.63 2.15 -5.83
N ASN A 295 2.33 2.39 -5.70
CA ASN A 295 1.78 3.34 -4.74
C ASN A 295 1.89 2.80 -3.31
N ALA A 296 2.18 3.67 -2.34
CA ALA A 296 2.15 3.30 -0.92
C ALA A 296 0.72 2.99 -0.46
N ARG A 297 -0.25 3.84 -0.81
CA ARG A 297 -1.67 3.61 -0.56
C ARG A 297 -2.32 2.93 -1.77
N ARG A 298 -2.92 1.76 -1.58
CA ARG A 298 -3.48 0.92 -2.65
C ARG A 298 -4.95 0.57 -2.43
N ALA A 299 -5.77 1.56 -2.11
CA ALA A 299 -7.22 1.43 -1.91
C ALA A 299 -7.96 2.02 -3.12
N TYR A 300 -8.16 1.20 -4.18
CA TYR A 300 -8.69 1.65 -5.48
C TYR A 300 -9.75 0.73 -6.08
N SER A 301 -10.01 -0.45 -5.49
CA SER A 301 -10.98 -1.38 -6.06
C SER A 301 -12.40 -1.15 -5.52
N HIS A 302 -13.37 -1.86 -6.08
CA HIS A 302 -14.75 -1.91 -5.60
C HIS A 302 -14.97 -3.04 -4.56
N GLY A 303 -13.94 -3.38 -3.78
CA GLY A 303 -14.00 -4.40 -2.73
C GLY A 303 -13.19 -5.66 -3.01
N CYS A 304 -13.09 -6.12 -4.25
CA CYS A 304 -12.23 -7.24 -4.64
C CYS A 304 -10.75 -6.90 -4.49
N ILE A 305 -9.90 -7.92 -4.41
CA ILE A 305 -8.49 -7.78 -4.08
C ILE A 305 -7.66 -8.12 -5.31
N ARG A 306 -6.91 -7.11 -5.85
CA ARG A 306 -6.00 -7.29 -6.98
C ARG A 306 -4.65 -7.74 -6.49
N LEU A 307 -4.06 -8.72 -7.16
CA LEU A 307 -2.77 -9.33 -6.81
C LEU A 307 -1.63 -8.79 -7.68
N SER A 308 -0.49 -8.47 -7.07
CA SER A 308 0.70 -8.07 -7.83
C SER A 308 1.40 -9.26 -8.49
N LYS A 309 1.29 -10.46 -7.91
CA LYS A 309 1.99 -11.69 -8.32
C LYS A 309 1.04 -12.89 -8.38
N PRO A 310 -0.03 -12.85 -9.20
CA PRO A 310 -1.01 -13.95 -9.26
C PRO A 310 -0.40 -15.26 -9.76
N GLU A 311 0.62 -15.20 -10.64
CA GLU A 311 1.32 -16.37 -11.15
C GLU A 311 2.09 -17.11 -10.05
N GLU A 312 2.74 -16.37 -9.13
CA GLU A 312 3.43 -16.98 -7.98
C GLU A 312 2.44 -17.66 -7.04
N LEU A 313 1.27 -17.05 -6.79
CA LEU A 313 0.20 -17.68 -6.00
C LEU A 313 -0.31 -18.94 -6.69
N MET A 314 -0.57 -18.86 -8.00
CA MET A 314 -1.01 -20.01 -8.79
C MET A 314 0.01 -21.16 -8.73
N ALA A 315 1.30 -20.85 -8.90
CA ALA A 315 2.38 -21.85 -8.83
C ALA A 315 2.44 -22.55 -7.46
N LYS A 316 2.27 -21.78 -6.38
CA LYS A 316 2.25 -22.34 -5.02
C LYS A 316 1.03 -23.24 -4.77
N ILE A 317 -0.12 -22.89 -5.30
CA ILE A 317 -1.32 -23.73 -5.21
C ILE A 317 -1.14 -24.99 -6.09
N ALA A 318 -0.68 -24.81 -7.32
CA ALA A 318 -0.52 -25.89 -8.28
C ALA A 318 0.55 -26.93 -7.92
N SER A 319 1.55 -26.54 -7.11
CA SER A 319 2.61 -27.48 -6.67
C SER A 319 2.12 -28.53 -5.68
N GLU A 320 0.93 -28.34 -5.10
CA GLU A 320 0.42 -29.20 -4.02
C GLU A 320 -1.01 -29.74 -4.32
N ASP A 321 -1.63 -29.29 -5.40
CA ASP A 321 -2.99 -29.68 -5.74
C ASP A 321 -3.01 -30.75 -6.85
N ASN A 322 -3.75 -31.84 -6.65
CA ASN A 322 -3.79 -32.94 -7.59
C ASN A 322 -4.55 -32.64 -8.89
N ASN A 323 -5.48 -31.67 -8.84
CA ASN A 323 -6.29 -31.28 -10.02
C ASN A 323 -5.60 -30.21 -10.87
N LEU A 324 -4.57 -29.56 -10.32
CA LEU A 324 -3.94 -28.36 -10.88
C LEU A 324 -2.41 -28.51 -10.87
N ASN A 325 -1.80 -28.35 -12.05
CA ASN A 325 -0.35 -28.20 -12.20
C ASN A 325 -0.04 -27.08 -13.18
N MET A 326 1.19 -26.55 -13.15
CA MET A 326 1.57 -25.39 -13.97
C MET A 326 1.58 -25.70 -15.48
N GLU A 327 1.80 -26.93 -15.90
CA GLU A 327 1.71 -27.33 -17.31
C GLU A 327 0.27 -27.15 -17.82
N LYS A 328 -0.71 -27.66 -17.07
CA LYS A 328 -2.14 -27.49 -17.35
C LYS A 328 -2.56 -26.03 -17.33
N VAL A 329 -2.08 -25.25 -16.34
CA VAL A 329 -2.35 -23.81 -16.26
C VAL A 329 -1.82 -23.09 -17.49
N ASN A 330 -0.57 -23.37 -17.90
CA ASN A 330 0.06 -22.75 -19.07
C ASN A 330 -0.64 -23.14 -20.38
N ALA A 331 -1.12 -24.37 -20.49
CA ALA A 331 -1.90 -24.82 -21.65
C ALA A 331 -3.23 -24.03 -21.76
N ILE A 332 -3.95 -23.86 -20.65
CA ILE A 332 -5.19 -23.08 -20.62
C ILE A 332 -4.94 -21.58 -20.88
N LEU A 333 -3.83 -21.03 -20.35
CA LEU A 333 -3.47 -19.64 -20.63
C LEU A 333 -3.22 -19.35 -22.11
N LYS A 334 -2.78 -20.32 -22.88
CA LYS A 334 -2.62 -20.22 -24.35
C LYS A 334 -3.96 -20.29 -25.10
N ASP A 335 -4.92 -21.05 -24.55
CA ASP A 335 -6.28 -21.14 -25.06
C ASP A 335 -7.12 -20.04 -24.42
N SER A 336 -7.50 -18.99 -25.11
CA SER A 336 -8.20 -17.81 -24.58
C SER A 336 -9.58 -18.12 -23.93
N ASN A 337 -9.96 -19.38 -23.74
CA ASN A 337 -11.20 -19.79 -23.12
C ASN A 337 -11.15 -19.77 -21.59
N GLU A 338 -12.24 -19.36 -20.96
CA GLU A 338 -12.40 -19.43 -19.52
C GLU A 338 -12.41 -20.87 -19.03
N LYS A 339 -11.65 -21.18 -18.00
CA LYS A 339 -11.63 -22.50 -17.37
C LYS A 339 -11.62 -22.38 -15.85
N SER A 340 -12.61 -23.00 -15.21
CA SER A 340 -12.67 -23.16 -13.75
C SER A 340 -12.11 -24.52 -13.33
N ILE A 341 -11.28 -24.54 -12.26
CA ILE A 341 -10.68 -25.76 -11.72
C ILE A 341 -10.88 -25.76 -10.21
N GLY A 342 -11.61 -26.78 -9.71
CA GLY A 342 -11.80 -27.00 -8.29
C GLY A 342 -10.50 -27.47 -7.63
N LEU A 343 -10.19 -26.94 -6.45
CA LEU A 343 -9.06 -27.37 -5.64
C LEU A 343 -9.39 -28.65 -4.89
N THR A 344 -8.47 -29.60 -4.85
CA THR A 344 -8.61 -30.85 -4.08
C THR A 344 -8.65 -30.57 -2.59
N LYS A 345 -7.84 -29.60 -2.13
CA LYS A 345 -7.80 -29.13 -0.74
C LYS A 345 -8.11 -27.64 -0.70
N LYS A 346 -9.22 -27.29 -0.04
CA LYS A 346 -9.56 -25.86 0.17
C LYS A 346 -8.52 -25.17 1.06
N ILE A 347 -8.15 -23.94 0.70
CA ILE A 347 -7.14 -23.15 1.43
C ILE A 347 -7.86 -22.08 2.25
N PRO A 348 -7.73 -22.06 3.59
CA PRO A 348 -8.26 -20.97 4.41
C PRO A 348 -7.75 -19.60 3.94
N ILE A 349 -8.63 -18.60 3.93
CA ILE A 349 -8.29 -17.22 3.65
C ILE A 349 -8.91 -16.31 4.70
N HIS A 350 -8.10 -15.39 5.23
CA HIS A 350 -8.50 -14.45 6.26
C HIS A 350 -8.28 -13.03 5.75
N LEU A 351 -9.36 -12.26 5.58
CA LEU A 351 -9.30 -10.84 5.27
C LEU A 351 -9.40 -10.09 6.59
N VAL A 352 -8.30 -9.45 6.99
CA VAL A 352 -8.15 -8.78 8.29
C VAL A 352 -7.92 -7.29 8.12
N TYR A 353 -8.24 -6.53 9.17
CA TYR A 353 -8.02 -5.10 9.21
C TYR A 353 -7.19 -4.74 10.44
N LEU A 354 -5.89 -4.95 10.34
CA LEU A 354 -4.94 -4.68 11.43
C LEU A 354 -4.17 -3.38 11.11
N THR A 355 -4.45 -2.34 11.89
CA THR A 355 -3.75 -1.05 11.81
C THR A 355 -2.54 -0.99 12.73
N SER A 356 -2.35 -2.01 13.59
CA SER A 356 -1.13 -2.25 14.37
C SER A 356 -0.95 -3.74 14.62
N TRP A 357 0.28 -4.26 14.47
CA TRP A 357 0.69 -5.64 14.74
C TRP A 357 2.20 -5.72 14.89
N VAL A 358 2.71 -6.85 15.35
CA VAL A 358 4.13 -7.17 15.31
C VAL A 358 4.40 -8.03 14.08
N ASP A 359 5.36 -7.63 13.25
CA ASP A 359 5.74 -8.37 12.04
C ASP A 359 6.67 -9.55 12.31
N GLU A 360 7.14 -10.19 11.23
CA GLU A 360 7.98 -11.37 11.26
C GLU A 360 9.36 -11.12 11.90
N ASP A 361 9.83 -9.87 11.88
CA ASP A 361 11.09 -9.42 12.44
C ASP A 361 10.94 -8.93 13.91
N GLY A 362 9.77 -9.09 14.51
CA GLY A 362 9.46 -8.62 15.85
C GLY A 362 9.26 -7.11 15.94
N VAL A 363 9.10 -6.41 14.83
CA VAL A 363 8.94 -4.96 14.77
C VAL A 363 7.47 -4.57 14.83
N LEU A 364 7.14 -3.67 15.78
CA LEU A 364 5.80 -3.12 15.91
C LEU A 364 5.48 -2.19 14.73
N GLN A 365 4.45 -2.56 14.00
CA GLN A 365 3.96 -1.88 12.82
C GLN A 365 2.74 -1.02 13.13
N PHE A 366 2.61 0.12 12.42
CA PHE A 366 1.42 0.96 12.43
C PHE A 366 1.00 1.29 11.00
N ARG A 367 -0.31 1.37 10.75
CA ARG A 367 -0.86 1.73 9.43
C ARG A 367 -1.93 2.79 9.57
N GLU A 368 -2.18 3.47 8.47
CA GLU A 368 -3.31 4.38 8.35
C GLU A 368 -4.63 3.60 8.48
N ASP A 369 -5.59 4.18 9.19
CA ASP A 369 -6.96 3.69 9.24
C ASP A 369 -7.72 4.17 7.98
N ILE A 370 -7.55 3.43 6.88
CA ILE A 370 -8.03 3.82 5.55
C ILE A 370 -9.56 3.84 5.42
N TYR A 371 -10.27 3.12 6.30
CA TYR A 371 -11.74 3.02 6.31
C TYR A 371 -12.38 3.72 7.51
N ASN A 372 -11.59 4.30 8.41
CA ASN A 372 -12.03 4.91 9.67
C ASN A 372 -12.62 3.91 10.68
N TYR A 373 -12.18 2.65 10.62
CA TYR A 373 -12.67 1.60 11.52
C TYR A 373 -12.10 1.69 12.94
N ASP A 374 -10.92 2.31 13.12
CA ASP A 374 -10.36 2.54 14.46
C ASP A 374 -11.28 3.47 15.26
N ASN A 375 -11.71 4.61 14.67
CA ASN A 375 -12.61 5.53 15.33
C ASN A 375 -13.99 4.92 15.58
N ILE A 376 -14.57 4.24 14.58
CA ILE A 376 -15.88 3.58 14.72
C ILE A 376 -15.85 2.54 15.85
N GLN A 377 -14.80 1.73 15.92
CA GLN A 377 -14.66 0.71 16.97
C GLN A 377 -14.45 1.34 18.34
N LYS A 378 -13.67 2.42 18.43
CA LYS A 378 -13.47 3.18 19.66
C LYS A 378 -14.81 3.68 20.21
N ASP A 379 -15.61 4.34 19.36
CA ASP A 379 -16.93 4.88 19.75
C ASP A 379 -17.94 3.81 20.18
N LEU A 380 -17.71 2.54 19.78
CA LEU A 380 -18.55 1.39 20.18
C LEU A 380 -18.07 0.71 21.48
N LEU A 381 -16.81 0.88 21.86
CA LEU A 381 -16.21 0.20 23.02
C LEU A 381 -16.16 1.09 24.27
N TYR A 382 -16.19 2.40 24.08
CA TYR A 382 -16.06 3.41 25.13
C TYR A 382 -17.14 4.50 25.03
#